data_5de46f75ab9b66310a6aab0e00abf511
#
_entry.id   5de46f75ab9b66310a6aab0e00abf511
#
_cell.length_a   1.000
_cell.length_b   1.000
_cell.length_c   1.000
_cell.angle_alpha   90.00
_cell.angle_beta   90.00
_cell.angle_gamma   90.00
#
_symmetry.space_group_name_H-M   'P 1'
#
loop_
_entity.id
_entity.type
_entity.pdbx_description
1 polymer ?
#
loop_
_entity_poly.entity_id
_entity_poly.type
_entity_poly.pdbx_seq_one_letter_code
_entity_poly.pdbx_strand_id
1 'polypeptide(L)'
;MEHAYRILNVFAVDGDRLSGNPLCVFEDGRGLDDATLQALARQLNLSETTFVLPASAPGATARVRIFTPSFEMPFAGHPTLGTAQVVRALTGAGDRVVLEMKAGLVEVTAVGDRWTLRAARAPATRPPDASDGQLAAMVGLPPGSVRRPLWVDTGAEQLVLPVATPEQVRAARPDAALLSRLARSASMGEQMAYVWAPSGPGQVLARFFFLASGQLAEDPATGSACANLGGWHLATGAARPVRLTVSQGEAVGRPSRLGLEVDEAGAIRVSGEVIELGRGTMRV
;
A
#
# COMPACT_ATOMS: atom_id res chain seq x y z
N MET A 1 -25.26 -8.15 -17.09
CA MET A 1 -25.66 -6.85 -16.47
C MET A 1 -24.60 -5.79 -16.79
N GLU A 2 -24.92 -4.48 -16.62
CA GLU A 2 -23.93 -3.42 -16.75
C GLU A 2 -23.52 -2.95 -15.35
N HIS A 3 -22.20 -2.86 -15.10
CA HIS A 3 -21.65 -2.42 -13.83
C HIS A 3 -20.79 -1.17 -14.05
N ALA A 4 -21.16 -0.07 -13.37
CA ALA A 4 -20.40 1.16 -13.40
C ALA A 4 -19.06 1.01 -12.63
N TYR A 5 -18.00 1.58 -13.16
CA TYR A 5 -16.70 1.60 -12.54
C TYR A 5 -16.01 2.95 -12.68
N ARG A 6 -15.04 3.20 -11.80
CA ARG A 6 -14.10 4.33 -11.88
C ARG A 6 -12.66 3.82 -11.90
N ILE A 7 -11.83 4.53 -12.63
CA ILE A 7 -10.38 4.35 -12.60
C ILE A 7 -9.80 5.55 -11.85
N LEU A 8 -9.02 5.27 -10.83
CA LEU A 8 -8.37 6.25 -9.99
C LEU A 8 -6.86 5.99 -9.91
N ASN A 9 -6.10 7.01 -9.56
CA ASN A 9 -4.74 6.88 -9.10
C ASN A 9 -4.65 7.36 -7.65
N VAL A 10 -4.07 6.53 -6.80
CA VAL A 10 -3.89 6.79 -5.36
C VAL A 10 -2.43 7.10 -5.09
N PHE A 11 -2.15 8.00 -4.15
CA PHE A 11 -0.81 8.54 -3.90
C PHE A 11 -0.24 9.31 -5.10
N ALA A 12 -1.10 10.00 -5.82
CA ALA A 12 -0.70 10.81 -6.97
C ALA A 12 0.24 11.96 -6.56
N VAL A 13 1.03 12.45 -7.51
CA VAL A 13 1.97 13.55 -7.31
C VAL A 13 1.34 14.84 -7.84
N ASP A 14 1.04 15.77 -6.92
CA ASP A 14 0.70 17.19 -7.19
C ASP A 14 -0.05 17.45 -8.50
N GLY A 15 -1.21 16.82 -8.69
CA GLY A 15 -2.05 16.99 -9.88
C GLY A 15 -1.62 16.23 -11.13
N ASP A 16 -0.52 15.48 -11.09
CA ASP A 16 -0.15 14.58 -12.19
C ASP A 16 -1.11 13.38 -12.23
N ARG A 17 -2.05 13.44 -13.17
CA ARG A 17 -3.09 12.41 -13.32
C ARG A 17 -2.57 11.02 -13.67
N LEU A 18 -1.38 10.90 -14.24
CA LEU A 18 -0.78 9.64 -14.67
C LEU A 18 0.22 9.07 -13.65
N SER A 19 0.39 9.74 -12.52
CA SER A 19 1.18 9.29 -11.36
C SER A 19 0.36 8.44 -10.39
N GLY A 20 1.00 7.90 -9.35
CA GLY A 20 0.33 7.14 -8.29
C GLY A 20 0.07 5.67 -8.63
N ASN A 21 -0.57 4.95 -7.72
CA ASN A 21 -0.94 3.54 -7.86
C ASN A 21 -2.36 3.41 -8.43
N PRO A 22 -2.54 2.73 -9.59
CA PRO A 22 -3.83 2.63 -10.25
C PRO A 22 -4.78 1.71 -9.49
N LEU A 23 -6.06 2.08 -9.51
CA LEU A 23 -7.16 1.34 -8.89
C LEU A 23 -8.40 1.39 -9.77
N CYS A 24 -9.07 0.26 -9.92
CA CYS A 24 -10.43 0.20 -10.42
C CYS A 24 -11.41 -0.02 -9.27
N VAL A 25 -12.45 0.79 -9.20
CA VAL A 25 -13.52 0.68 -8.20
C VAL A 25 -14.84 0.45 -8.94
N PHE A 26 -15.45 -0.71 -8.78
CA PHE A 26 -16.83 -0.93 -9.20
C PHE A 26 -17.79 -0.29 -8.20
N GLU A 27 -18.66 0.59 -8.69
CA GLU A 27 -19.57 1.39 -7.86
C GLU A 27 -20.64 0.54 -7.18
N ASP A 28 -20.98 -0.63 -7.76
CA ASP A 28 -21.94 -1.59 -7.21
C ASP A 28 -21.53 -3.03 -7.59
N GLY A 29 -21.19 -3.81 -6.59
CA GLY A 29 -20.83 -5.24 -6.71
C GLY A 29 -22.01 -6.19 -6.48
N ARG A 30 -23.24 -5.69 -6.27
CA ARG A 30 -24.41 -6.55 -6.07
C ARG A 30 -24.71 -7.40 -7.30
N GLY A 31 -25.08 -8.66 -7.06
CA GLY A 31 -25.39 -9.62 -8.13
C GLY A 31 -24.18 -10.28 -8.79
N LEU A 32 -22.95 -9.87 -8.43
CA LEU A 32 -21.74 -10.55 -8.85
C LEU A 32 -21.36 -11.64 -7.83
N ASP A 33 -21.10 -12.83 -8.28
CA ASP A 33 -20.57 -13.92 -7.46
C ASP A 33 -19.04 -13.81 -7.30
N ASP A 34 -18.47 -14.58 -6.39
CA ASP A 34 -17.04 -14.55 -6.07
C ASP A 34 -16.15 -14.85 -7.28
N ALA A 35 -16.57 -15.76 -8.14
CA ALA A 35 -15.84 -16.13 -9.34
C ALA A 35 -15.78 -14.97 -10.34
N THR A 36 -16.89 -14.26 -10.50
CA THR A 36 -16.99 -13.09 -11.39
C THR A 36 -16.20 -11.91 -10.86
N LEU A 37 -16.25 -11.62 -9.55
CA LEU A 37 -15.43 -10.57 -8.91
C LEU A 37 -13.93 -10.83 -9.14
N GLN A 38 -13.49 -12.07 -8.93
CA GLN A 38 -12.11 -12.47 -9.16
C GLN A 38 -11.72 -12.42 -10.64
N ALA A 39 -12.62 -12.80 -11.54
CA ALA A 39 -12.39 -12.75 -12.99
C ALA A 39 -12.24 -11.31 -13.48
N LEU A 40 -13.05 -10.38 -12.99
CA LEU A 40 -12.96 -8.95 -13.30
C LEU A 40 -11.63 -8.35 -12.83
N ALA A 41 -11.21 -8.65 -11.60
CA ALA A 41 -9.90 -8.21 -11.10
C ALA A 41 -8.74 -8.75 -11.96
N ARG A 42 -8.81 -10.00 -12.37
CA ARG A 42 -7.83 -10.60 -13.29
C ARG A 42 -7.85 -9.96 -14.68
N GLN A 43 -9.04 -9.67 -15.22
CA GLN A 43 -9.20 -9.04 -16.53
C GLN A 43 -8.58 -7.63 -16.56
N LEU A 44 -8.78 -6.86 -15.50
CA LEU A 44 -8.22 -5.51 -15.38
C LEU A 44 -6.70 -5.51 -15.14
N ASN A 45 -6.20 -6.55 -14.50
CA ASN A 45 -4.77 -6.77 -14.22
C ASN A 45 -4.07 -5.56 -13.55
N LEU A 46 -4.81 -4.85 -12.70
CA LEU A 46 -4.26 -3.83 -11.80
C LEU A 46 -3.76 -4.50 -10.51
N SER A 47 -2.96 -3.78 -9.72
CA SER A 47 -2.53 -4.30 -8.40
C SER A 47 -3.73 -4.78 -7.59
N GLU A 48 -4.79 -3.98 -7.51
CA GLU A 48 -6.08 -4.36 -6.94
C GLU A 48 -7.25 -3.74 -7.71
N THR A 49 -8.40 -4.38 -7.53
CA THR A 49 -9.72 -3.94 -7.95
C THR A 49 -10.67 -4.05 -6.76
N THR A 50 -11.52 -3.07 -6.54
CA THR A 50 -12.47 -3.06 -5.44
C THR A 50 -13.92 -3.04 -5.92
N PHE A 51 -14.80 -3.59 -5.08
CA PHE A 51 -16.24 -3.64 -5.32
C PHE A 51 -16.96 -3.08 -4.12
N VAL A 52 -17.77 -2.04 -4.36
CA VAL A 52 -18.60 -1.40 -3.33
C VAL A 52 -19.90 -2.19 -3.19
N LEU A 53 -20.30 -2.43 -1.96
CA LEU A 53 -21.49 -3.16 -1.58
C LEU A 53 -22.24 -2.37 -0.49
N PRO A 54 -23.56 -2.59 -0.31
CA PRO A 54 -24.28 -2.03 0.83
C PRO A 54 -23.61 -2.45 2.15
N ALA A 55 -23.52 -1.51 3.08
CA ALA A 55 -23.02 -1.77 4.42
C ALA A 55 -23.91 -2.81 5.14
N SER A 56 -23.29 -3.72 5.89
CA SER A 56 -23.97 -4.66 6.77
C SER A 56 -23.68 -4.41 8.24
N ALA A 57 -22.53 -3.83 8.56
CA ALA A 57 -22.16 -3.49 9.93
C ALA A 57 -22.69 -2.11 10.33
N PRO A 58 -23.21 -1.96 11.58
CA PRO A 58 -23.64 -0.66 12.10
C PRO A 58 -22.49 0.36 12.05
N GLY A 59 -22.77 1.56 11.58
CA GLY A 59 -21.80 2.67 11.48
C GLY A 59 -20.89 2.62 10.26
N ALA A 60 -20.95 1.59 9.42
CA ALA A 60 -20.26 1.57 8.14
C ALA A 60 -20.99 2.43 7.11
N THR A 61 -20.23 3.15 6.27
CA THR A 61 -20.75 3.91 5.12
C THR A 61 -21.02 2.98 3.95
N ALA A 62 -20.12 2.04 3.68
CA ALA A 62 -20.24 1.02 2.65
C ALA A 62 -19.43 -0.22 3.04
N ARG A 63 -19.79 -1.37 2.47
CA ARG A 63 -18.93 -2.57 2.50
C ARG A 63 -18.08 -2.62 1.25
N VAL A 64 -16.85 -3.09 1.39
CA VAL A 64 -15.87 -3.15 0.29
C VAL A 64 -15.19 -4.50 0.27
N ARG A 65 -15.10 -5.08 -0.93
CA ARG A 65 -14.28 -6.26 -1.20
C ARG A 65 -13.11 -5.85 -2.09
N ILE A 66 -11.93 -6.40 -1.80
CA ILE A 66 -10.66 -6.05 -2.45
C ILE A 66 -10.07 -7.31 -3.08
N PHE A 67 -9.77 -7.25 -4.37
CA PHE A 67 -9.20 -8.38 -5.12
C PHE A 67 -7.92 -7.98 -5.81
N THR A 68 -6.87 -8.79 -5.65
CA THR A 68 -5.73 -8.82 -6.58
C THR A 68 -6.14 -9.64 -7.83
N PRO A 69 -5.34 -9.69 -8.88
CA PRO A 69 -5.58 -10.62 -9.99
C PRO A 69 -5.68 -12.09 -9.59
N SER A 70 -5.18 -12.48 -8.41
CA SER A 70 -5.06 -13.87 -7.98
C SER A 70 -6.00 -14.27 -6.83
N PHE A 71 -6.28 -13.38 -5.88
CA PHE A 71 -7.05 -13.69 -4.67
C PHE A 71 -7.69 -12.46 -4.04
N GLU A 72 -8.67 -12.68 -3.15
CA GLU A 72 -9.30 -11.64 -2.35
C GLU A 72 -8.48 -11.30 -1.10
N MET A 73 -8.20 -10.01 -0.89
CA MET A 73 -7.48 -9.49 0.27
C MET A 73 -8.45 -9.06 1.39
N PRO A 74 -8.09 -9.28 2.66
CA PRO A 74 -8.89 -8.78 3.78
C PRO A 74 -8.80 -7.26 3.95
N PHE A 75 -7.70 -6.66 3.50
CA PHE A 75 -7.39 -5.23 3.58
C PHE A 75 -6.22 -4.88 2.65
N ALA A 76 -6.24 -3.69 2.05
CA ALA A 76 -5.09 -3.09 1.37
C ALA A 76 -5.18 -1.55 1.44
N GLY A 77 -4.04 -0.87 1.62
CA GLY A 77 -3.99 0.57 1.94
C GLY A 77 -4.49 1.46 0.82
N HIS A 78 -3.86 1.42 -0.39
CA HIS A 78 -4.27 2.29 -1.48
C HIS A 78 -5.69 2.00 -1.99
N PRO A 79 -6.16 0.73 -2.09
CA PRO A 79 -7.55 0.47 -2.45
C PRO A 79 -8.55 1.07 -1.47
N THR A 80 -8.21 1.08 -0.18
CA THR A 80 -9.04 1.71 0.86
C THR A 80 -9.20 3.20 0.63
N LEU A 81 -8.10 3.93 0.37
CA LEU A 81 -8.16 5.38 0.14
C LEU A 81 -8.92 5.72 -1.15
N GLY A 82 -8.62 5.02 -2.25
CA GLY A 82 -9.30 5.25 -3.53
C GLY A 82 -10.80 4.90 -3.48
N THR A 83 -11.16 3.79 -2.83
CA THR A 83 -12.57 3.42 -2.67
C THR A 83 -13.32 4.41 -1.78
N ALA A 84 -12.68 4.96 -0.73
CA ALA A 84 -13.29 5.99 0.12
C ALA A 84 -13.67 7.25 -0.69
N GLN A 85 -12.83 7.67 -1.65
CA GLN A 85 -13.14 8.76 -2.58
C GLN A 85 -14.42 8.47 -3.39
N VAL A 86 -14.55 7.25 -3.90
CA VAL A 86 -15.73 6.84 -4.67
C VAL A 86 -16.98 6.76 -3.79
N VAL A 87 -16.87 6.14 -2.62
CA VAL A 87 -17.97 6.01 -1.65
C VAL A 87 -18.46 7.39 -1.19
N ARG A 88 -17.54 8.34 -0.90
CA ARG A 88 -17.90 9.73 -0.60
C ARG A 88 -18.76 10.34 -1.70
N ALA A 89 -18.37 10.16 -2.95
CA ALA A 89 -19.11 10.70 -4.09
C ALA A 89 -20.46 10.00 -4.33
N LEU A 90 -20.57 8.70 -4.07
CA LEU A 90 -21.81 7.94 -4.25
C LEU A 90 -22.85 8.20 -3.16
N THR A 91 -22.41 8.39 -1.92
CA THR A 91 -23.29 8.48 -0.75
C THR A 91 -23.54 9.90 -0.26
N GLY A 92 -22.77 10.88 -0.75
CA GLY A 92 -22.77 12.23 -0.19
C GLY A 92 -22.17 12.32 1.21
N ALA A 93 -21.41 11.28 1.64
CA ALA A 93 -20.70 11.31 2.90
C ALA A 93 -19.71 12.50 2.92
N GLY A 94 -19.51 13.11 4.07
CA GLY A 94 -18.52 14.16 4.27
C GLY A 94 -17.08 13.62 4.22
N ASP A 95 -16.17 14.35 4.86
CA ASP A 95 -14.73 14.01 4.87
C ASP A 95 -14.37 12.82 5.78
N ARG A 96 -15.34 12.08 6.29
CA ARG A 96 -15.17 10.87 7.08
C ARG A 96 -16.00 9.74 6.49
N VAL A 97 -15.32 8.68 6.08
CA VAL A 97 -15.92 7.47 5.51
C VAL A 97 -15.48 6.27 6.35
N VAL A 98 -16.41 5.39 6.68
CA VAL A 98 -16.11 4.12 7.38
C VAL A 98 -16.42 2.96 6.42
N LEU A 99 -15.39 2.23 6.04
CA LEU A 99 -15.50 1.09 5.12
C LEU A 99 -15.50 -0.21 5.91
N GLU A 100 -16.51 -1.05 5.65
CA GLU A 100 -16.59 -2.41 6.18
C GLU A 100 -15.81 -3.34 5.25
N MET A 101 -14.77 -3.98 5.76
CA MET A 101 -13.89 -4.91 5.04
C MET A 101 -13.77 -6.23 5.80
N LYS A 102 -13.18 -7.26 5.20
CA LYS A 102 -12.90 -8.52 5.90
C LYS A 102 -12.05 -8.31 7.17
N ALA A 103 -11.16 -7.32 7.16
CA ALA A 103 -10.34 -6.97 8.32
C ALA A 103 -11.11 -6.20 9.43
N GLY A 104 -12.37 -5.83 9.20
CA GLY A 104 -13.20 -5.06 10.10
C GLY A 104 -13.55 -3.67 9.57
N LEU A 105 -13.96 -2.77 10.46
CA LEU A 105 -14.29 -1.39 10.12
C LEU A 105 -13.01 -0.55 10.01
N VAL A 106 -12.85 0.11 8.86
CA VAL A 106 -11.70 0.98 8.58
C VAL A 106 -12.20 2.40 8.38
N GLU A 107 -11.81 3.28 9.29
CA GLU A 107 -12.10 4.70 9.18
C GLU A 107 -11.05 5.39 8.30
N VAL A 108 -11.51 6.20 7.36
CA VAL A 108 -10.70 7.01 6.46
C VAL A 108 -11.20 8.44 6.51
N THR A 109 -10.28 9.38 6.56
CA THR A 109 -10.60 10.82 6.61
C THR A 109 -9.96 11.55 5.44
N ALA A 110 -10.59 12.64 4.98
CA ALA A 110 -10.11 13.45 3.87
C ALA A 110 -9.91 14.92 4.26
N VAL A 111 -8.99 15.57 3.56
CA VAL A 111 -8.89 17.01 3.44
C VAL A 111 -8.76 17.31 1.95
N GLY A 112 -9.85 17.78 1.32
CA GLY A 112 -9.94 17.83 -0.14
C GLY A 112 -9.88 16.44 -0.76
N ASP A 113 -8.91 16.23 -1.65
CA ASP A 113 -8.65 14.92 -2.31
C ASP A 113 -7.50 14.14 -1.65
N ARG A 114 -6.95 14.65 -0.56
CA ARG A 114 -5.96 13.93 0.25
C ARG A 114 -6.65 13.10 1.31
N TRP A 115 -6.56 11.80 1.17
CA TRP A 115 -7.13 10.82 2.07
C TRP A 115 -6.09 10.27 3.04
N THR A 116 -6.52 9.98 4.27
CA THR A 116 -5.67 9.49 5.36
C THR A 116 -6.30 8.29 6.01
N LEU A 117 -5.53 7.26 6.23
CA LEU A 117 -5.89 6.12 7.06
C LEU A 117 -4.90 5.95 8.22
N ARG A 118 -5.38 5.40 9.32
CA ARG A 118 -4.55 4.99 10.45
C ARG A 118 -4.13 3.53 10.27
N ALA A 119 -2.89 3.20 10.67
CA ALA A 119 -2.43 1.82 10.72
C ALA A 119 -3.35 0.96 11.60
N ALA A 120 -3.60 -0.27 11.18
CA ALA A 120 -4.61 -1.15 11.79
C ALA A 120 -4.27 -1.52 13.24
N ARG A 121 -2.98 -1.59 13.57
CA ARG A 121 -2.49 -1.96 14.91
C ARG A 121 -1.17 -1.28 15.25
N ALA A 122 -0.80 -1.31 16.53
CA ALA A 122 0.54 -0.94 16.97
C ALA A 122 1.58 -1.84 16.28
N PRO A 123 2.77 -1.32 15.96
CA PRO A 123 3.78 -2.10 15.25
C PRO A 123 4.33 -3.24 16.09
N ALA A 124 4.29 -4.46 15.54
CA ALA A 124 5.09 -5.57 16.01
C ALA A 124 6.37 -5.65 15.16
N THR A 125 7.51 -5.91 15.79
CA THR A 125 8.79 -5.98 15.09
C THR A 125 9.61 -7.17 15.52
N ARG A 126 10.40 -7.71 14.59
CA ARG A 126 11.39 -8.75 14.87
C ARG A 126 12.62 -8.59 13.96
N PRO A 127 13.81 -9.01 14.39
CA PRO A 127 14.97 -9.05 13.51
C PRO A 127 14.75 -10.10 12.41
N PRO A 128 15.33 -9.92 11.21
CA PRO A 128 15.41 -10.98 10.21
C PRO A 128 16.40 -12.05 10.63
N ASP A 129 16.18 -13.31 10.20
CA ASP A 129 17.12 -14.40 10.42
C ASP A 129 18.37 -14.28 9.52
N ALA A 130 18.22 -13.61 8.36
CA ALA A 130 19.30 -13.38 7.41
C ALA A 130 20.24 -12.25 7.90
N SER A 131 21.54 -12.41 7.67
CA SER A 131 22.51 -11.37 7.95
C SER A 131 22.35 -10.16 7.03
N ASP A 132 22.83 -8.98 7.46
CA ASP A 132 22.80 -7.74 6.65
C ASP A 132 23.47 -7.95 5.28
N GLY A 133 24.56 -8.75 5.20
CA GLY A 133 25.23 -9.08 3.96
C GLY A 133 24.36 -9.94 3.02
N GLN A 134 23.60 -10.89 3.54
CA GLN A 134 22.66 -11.69 2.75
C GLN A 134 21.48 -10.84 2.25
N LEU A 135 20.98 -9.93 3.09
CA LEU A 135 19.92 -9.00 2.71
C LEU A 135 20.39 -7.97 1.67
N ALA A 136 21.63 -7.49 1.78
CA ALA A 136 22.24 -6.63 0.76
C ALA A 136 22.35 -7.36 -0.58
N ALA A 137 22.87 -8.60 -0.58
CA ALA A 137 22.95 -9.44 -1.78
C ALA A 137 21.56 -9.73 -2.37
N MET A 138 20.54 -9.97 -1.52
CA MET A 138 19.15 -10.20 -1.95
C MET A 138 18.60 -9.04 -2.78
N VAL A 139 18.93 -7.79 -2.42
CA VAL A 139 18.50 -6.62 -3.16
C VAL A 139 19.54 -6.10 -4.17
N GLY A 140 20.59 -6.89 -4.44
CA GLY A 140 21.61 -6.59 -5.45
C GLY A 140 22.54 -5.45 -5.06
N LEU A 141 22.78 -5.23 -3.75
CA LEU A 141 23.65 -4.17 -3.23
C LEU A 141 24.93 -4.74 -2.61
N PRO A 142 26.01 -3.93 -2.54
CA PRO A 142 27.25 -4.32 -1.88
C PRO A 142 27.05 -4.65 -0.38
N PRO A 143 27.88 -5.52 0.20
CA PRO A 143 27.90 -5.75 1.65
C PRO A 143 28.05 -4.42 2.42
N GLY A 144 27.34 -4.31 3.56
CA GLY A 144 27.34 -3.09 4.38
C GLY A 144 26.38 -1.98 3.90
N SER A 145 25.62 -2.20 2.81
CA SER A 145 24.60 -1.26 2.36
C SER A 145 23.36 -1.24 3.26
N VAL A 146 22.92 -2.40 3.74
CA VAL A 146 21.75 -2.54 4.60
C VAL A 146 22.11 -2.22 6.04
N ARG A 147 21.24 -1.51 6.74
CA ARG A 147 21.45 -1.07 8.12
C ARG A 147 20.19 -1.26 8.95
N ARG A 148 20.29 -1.98 10.08
CA ARG A 148 19.18 -2.19 11.04
C ARG A 148 17.89 -2.69 10.36
N PRO A 149 17.93 -3.75 9.54
CA PRO A 149 16.75 -4.31 8.91
C PRO A 149 15.81 -4.89 9.96
N LEU A 150 14.49 -4.73 9.76
CA LEU A 150 13.47 -5.29 10.64
C LEU A 150 12.31 -5.82 9.81
N TRP A 151 11.74 -6.92 10.25
CA TRP A 151 10.36 -7.25 9.97
C TRP A 151 9.47 -6.32 10.78
N VAL A 152 8.52 -5.69 10.14
CA VAL A 152 7.57 -4.77 10.79
C VAL A 152 6.16 -5.12 10.34
N ASP A 153 5.24 -5.16 11.29
CA ASP A 153 3.84 -5.47 11.09
C ASP A 153 2.96 -4.41 11.78
N THR A 154 2.34 -3.56 10.97
CA THR A 154 1.31 -2.59 11.38
C THR A 154 -0.08 -2.96 10.84
N GLY A 155 -0.21 -4.16 10.27
CA GLY A 155 -1.39 -4.71 9.60
C GLY A 155 -1.02 -5.69 8.49
N ALA A 156 0.21 -5.61 7.98
CA ALA A 156 0.82 -6.53 7.02
C ALA A 156 2.31 -6.63 7.34
N GLU A 157 2.81 -7.84 7.64
CA GLU A 157 4.22 -8.03 7.99
C GLU A 157 5.10 -7.93 6.75
N GLN A 158 6.06 -6.98 6.74
CA GLN A 158 6.96 -6.74 5.62
C GLN A 158 8.40 -6.53 6.10
N LEU A 159 9.37 -6.93 5.28
CA LEU A 159 10.78 -6.72 5.55
C LEU A 159 11.19 -5.29 5.16
N VAL A 160 11.47 -4.47 6.16
CA VAL A 160 11.91 -3.08 6.00
C VAL A 160 13.43 -3.03 5.98
N LEU A 161 14.01 -2.58 4.88
CA LEU A 161 15.45 -2.56 4.59
C LEU A 161 15.95 -1.12 4.41
N PRO A 162 16.41 -0.46 5.47
CA PRO A 162 17.10 0.81 5.35
C PRO A 162 18.43 0.64 4.62
N VAL A 163 18.73 1.56 3.69
CA VAL A 163 20.04 1.68 3.04
C VAL A 163 20.60 3.09 3.26
N ALA A 164 21.88 3.31 2.94
CA ALA A 164 22.54 4.54 3.33
C ALA A 164 22.12 5.76 2.49
N THR A 165 21.86 5.56 1.18
CA THR A 165 21.63 6.67 0.26
C THR A 165 20.50 6.40 -0.74
N PRO A 166 19.88 7.45 -1.30
CA PRO A 166 18.88 7.31 -2.36
C PRO A 166 19.42 6.61 -3.61
N GLU A 167 20.72 6.76 -3.91
CA GLU A 167 21.37 6.09 -5.05
C GLU A 167 21.37 4.57 -4.86
N GLN A 168 21.56 4.09 -3.63
CA GLN A 168 21.43 2.67 -3.31
C GLN A 168 20.00 2.17 -3.49
N VAL A 169 19.00 2.97 -3.12
CA VAL A 169 17.58 2.62 -3.39
C VAL A 169 17.37 2.49 -4.91
N ARG A 170 17.83 3.45 -5.72
CA ARG A 170 17.70 3.39 -7.19
C ARG A 170 18.50 2.24 -7.82
N ALA A 171 19.65 1.90 -7.23
CA ALA A 171 20.51 0.81 -7.68
C ALA A 171 19.98 -0.58 -7.32
N ALA A 172 19.03 -0.70 -6.38
CA ALA A 172 18.50 -1.99 -5.94
C ALA A 172 17.94 -2.82 -7.13
N ARG A 173 18.41 -4.07 -7.22
CA ARG A 173 17.99 -5.06 -8.24
C ARG A 173 17.84 -6.40 -7.55
N PRO A 174 16.66 -6.70 -6.98
CA PRO A 174 16.49 -7.93 -6.22
C PRO A 174 16.65 -9.18 -7.08
N ASP A 175 17.26 -10.19 -6.46
CA ASP A 175 17.27 -11.55 -6.96
C ASP A 175 16.01 -12.29 -6.50
N ALA A 176 15.22 -12.81 -7.42
CA ALA A 176 13.94 -13.45 -7.11
C ALA A 176 14.10 -14.71 -6.23
N ALA A 177 15.17 -15.49 -6.43
CA ALA A 177 15.42 -16.70 -5.65
C ALA A 177 15.84 -16.35 -4.21
N LEU A 178 16.67 -15.32 -4.04
CA LEU A 178 17.04 -14.82 -2.72
C LEU A 178 15.85 -14.18 -2.02
N LEU A 179 15.05 -13.39 -2.72
CA LEU A 179 13.82 -12.77 -2.17
C LEU A 179 12.84 -13.86 -1.68
N SER A 180 12.62 -14.89 -2.49
CA SER A 180 11.77 -16.03 -2.12
C SER A 180 12.21 -16.71 -0.82
N ARG A 181 13.53 -16.83 -0.63
CA ARG A 181 14.12 -17.54 0.51
C ARG A 181 14.24 -16.68 1.76
N LEU A 182 14.61 -15.38 1.61
CA LEU A 182 15.03 -14.55 2.74
C LEU A 182 13.97 -13.52 3.16
N ALA A 183 13.00 -13.21 2.30
CA ALA A 183 11.99 -12.18 2.55
C ALA A 183 10.56 -12.72 2.65
N ARG A 184 10.40 -13.97 3.13
CA ARG A 184 9.10 -14.61 3.34
C ARG A 184 8.50 -14.16 4.67
N SER A 185 7.35 -13.48 4.62
CA SER A 185 6.58 -13.11 5.80
C SER A 185 6.08 -14.34 6.56
N ALA A 186 6.26 -14.35 7.87
CA ALA A 186 5.79 -15.44 8.73
C ALA A 186 4.26 -15.45 8.86
N SER A 187 3.63 -14.27 8.83
CA SER A 187 2.17 -14.13 9.02
C SER A 187 1.38 -14.23 7.72
N MET A 188 1.95 -13.78 6.59
CA MET A 188 1.26 -13.71 5.30
C MET A 188 1.72 -14.79 4.31
N GLY A 189 2.93 -15.34 4.49
CA GLY A 189 3.54 -16.28 3.57
C GLY A 189 4.03 -15.66 2.25
N GLU A 190 3.81 -14.39 2.04
CA GLU A 190 4.25 -13.63 0.87
C GLU A 190 5.72 -13.22 1.00
N GLN A 191 6.38 -12.98 -0.13
CA GLN A 191 7.77 -12.60 -0.21
C GLN A 191 7.87 -11.16 -0.67
N MET A 192 8.38 -10.28 0.20
CA MET A 192 8.41 -8.85 -0.07
C MET A 192 9.47 -8.10 0.73
N ALA A 193 10.01 -7.04 0.14
CA ALA A 193 11.00 -6.19 0.78
C ALA A 193 10.78 -4.71 0.42
N TYR A 194 10.86 -3.85 1.43
CA TYR A 194 10.75 -2.40 1.33
C TYR A 194 12.11 -1.77 1.55
N VAL A 195 12.78 -1.38 0.45
CA VAL A 195 14.09 -0.74 0.46
C VAL A 195 13.90 0.77 0.49
N TRP A 196 14.53 1.47 1.45
CA TRP A 196 14.36 2.90 1.59
C TRP A 196 15.62 3.61 2.11
N ALA A 197 15.73 4.91 1.81
CA ALA A 197 16.76 5.81 2.36
C ALA A 197 16.20 7.21 2.55
N PRO A 198 16.75 8.00 3.52
CA PRO A 198 16.51 9.44 3.55
C PRO A 198 16.98 10.09 2.25
N SER A 199 16.20 11.02 1.70
CA SER A 199 16.53 11.75 0.47
C SER A 199 16.59 13.26 0.66
N GLY A 200 16.37 13.73 1.88
CA GLY A 200 16.39 15.12 2.31
C GLY A 200 15.71 15.29 3.66
N PRO A 201 15.67 16.50 4.22
CA PRO A 201 14.95 16.77 5.46
C PRO A 201 13.46 16.40 5.32
N GLY A 202 12.98 15.46 6.13
CA GLY A 202 11.59 14.98 6.08
C GLY A 202 11.21 14.22 4.79
N GLN A 203 12.18 13.83 3.97
CA GLN A 203 11.95 13.15 2.70
C GLN A 203 12.62 11.78 2.67
N VAL A 204 11.97 10.83 2.04
CA VAL A 204 12.42 9.45 1.88
C VAL A 204 12.20 9.02 0.44
N LEU A 205 13.18 8.32 -0.14
CA LEU A 205 13.01 7.54 -1.35
C LEU A 205 12.84 6.08 -0.98
N ALA A 206 11.87 5.40 -1.58
CA ALA A 206 11.60 3.99 -1.31
C ALA A 206 11.25 3.21 -2.59
N ARG A 207 11.43 1.90 -2.53
CA ARG A 207 10.97 0.92 -3.52
C ARG A 207 10.44 -0.32 -2.82
N PHE A 208 9.36 -0.87 -3.33
CA PHE A 208 8.74 -2.07 -2.79
C PHE A 208 8.77 -3.21 -3.80
N PHE A 209 9.41 -4.29 -3.43
CA PHE A 209 9.56 -5.48 -4.26
C PHE A 209 8.81 -6.66 -3.68
N PHE A 210 8.19 -7.46 -4.52
CA PHE A 210 7.46 -8.66 -4.12
C PHE A 210 7.50 -9.72 -5.20
N LEU A 211 7.10 -10.95 -4.85
CA LEU A 211 6.93 -12.02 -5.83
C LEU A 211 5.44 -12.20 -6.16
N ALA A 212 5.08 -11.98 -7.43
CA ALA A 212 3.78 -12.31 -7.97
C ALA A 212 3.90 -13.61 -8.79
N SER A 213 3.27 -14.68 -8.31
CA SER A 213 3.38 -16.00 -8.96
C SER A 213 4.83 -16.44 -9.23
N GLY A 214 5.73 -16.15 -8.29
CA GLY A 214 7.16 -16.47 -8.38
C GLY A 214 8.00 -15.52 -9.25
N GLN A 215 7.39 -14.50 -9.87
CA GLN A 215 8.09 -13.49 -10.66
C GLN A 215 8.28 -12.22 -9.83
N LEU A 216 9.46 -11.60 -9.99
CA LEU A 216 9.75 -10.33 -9.34
C LEU A 216 8.88 -9.21 -9.93
N ALA A 217 8.23 -8.48 -9.04
CA ALA A 217 7.45 -7.29 -9.36
C ALA A 217 7.81 -6.14 -8.42
N GLU A 218 7.51 -4.92 -8.83
CA GLU A 218 7.66 -3.71 -8.02
C GLU A 218 6.34 -2.96 -7.97
N ASP A 219 5.89 -2.61 -6.76
CA ASP A 219 4.66 -1.84 -6.55
C ASP A 219 4.94 -0.34 -6.62
N PRO A 220 4.14 0.45 -7.35
CA PRO A 220 4.34 1.89 -7.48
C PRO A 220 4.17 2.67 -6.17
N ALA A 221 3.25 2.26 -5.29
CA ALA A 221 3.02 2.93 -4.00
C ALA A 221 2.36 2.00 -2.98
N THR A 222 3.09 1.70 -1.91
CA THR A 222 2.69 0.70 -0.92
C THR A 222 2.36 1.34 0.43
N GLY A 223 1.08 1.63 0.65
CA GLY A 223 0.61 2.27 1.89
C GLY A 223 0.94 1.48 3.16
N SER A 224 0.85 0.14 3.12
CA SER A 224 1.21 -0.73 4.25
C SER A 224 2.70 -0.68 4.58
N ALA A 225 3.57 -0.63 3.56
CA ALA A 225 5.01 -0.50 3.77
C ALA A 225 5.39 0.90 4.28
N CYS A 226 4.69 1.93 3.84
CA CYS A 226 4.82 3.28 4.39
C CYS A 226 4.42 3.31 5.88
N ALA A 227 3.34 2.62 6.28
CA ALA A 227 2.96 2.48 7.69
C ALA A 227 4.04 1.69 8.48
N ASN A 228 4.59 0.62 7.90
CA ASN A 228 5.69 -0.14 8.49
C ASN A 228 6.97 0.68 8.64
N LEU A 229 7.25 1.63 7.76
CA LEU A 229 8.32 2.60 7.96
C LEU A 229 8.10 3.42 9.24
N GLY A 230 6.86 3.85 9.52
CA GLY A 230 6.48 4.47 10.79
C GLY A 230 6.76 3.56 12.00
N GLY A 231 6.41 2.28 11.87
CA GLY A 231 6.72 1.25 12.87
C GLY A 231 8.22 1.05 13.09
N TRP A 232 9.00 1.06 12.01
CA TRP A 232 10.47 1.00 12.08
C TRP A 232 11.05 2.20 12.86
N HIS A 233 10.56 3.42 12.59
CA HIS A 233 10.98 4.62 13.32
C HIS A 233 10.67 4.51 14.82
N LEU A 234 9.50 4.00 15.18
CA LEU A 234 9.15 3.75 16.59
C LEU A 234 10.09 2.73 17.24
N ALA A 235 10.31 1.59 16.59
CA ALA A 235 11.16 0.51 17.10
C ALA A 235 12.62 0.91 17.23
N THR A 236 13.08 1.86 16.41
CA THR A 236 14.47 2.33 16.41
C THR A 236 14.71 3.57 17.26
N GLY A 237 13.68 4.07 17.96
CA GLY A 237 13.81 5.16 18.93
C GLY A 237 13.85 6.56 18.30
N ALA A 238 13.26 6.75 17.12
CA ALA A 238 13.15 8.08 16.51
C ALA A 238 12.36 9.04 17.41
N ALA A 239 12.81 10.30 17.49
CA ALA A 239 12.07 11.35 18.18
C ALA A 239 10.72 11.58 17.52
N ARG A 240 9.69 11.79 18.32
CA ARG A 240 8.32 12.05 17.84
C ARG A 240 7.96 13.53 18.01
N PRO A 241 7.11 14.09 17.16
CA PRO A 241 6.42 13.43 16.05
C PRO A 241 7.34 13.17 14.86
N VAL A 242 7.12 12.09 14.10
CA VAL A 242 7.76 11.84 12.80
C VAL A 242 6.81 12.29 11.70
N ARG A 243 7.30 13.11 10.76
CA ARG A 243 6.57 13.50 9.55
C ARG A 243 7.47 13.35 8.35
N LEU A 244 7.07 12.49 7.41
CA LEU A 244 7.86 12.19 6.23
C LEU A 244 6.99 12.24 4.97
N THR A 245 7.60 12.70 3.89
CA THR A 245 7.11 12.51 2.53
C THR A 245 7.90 11.39 1.88
N VAL A 246 7.22 10.34 1.48
CA VAL A 246 7.83 9.17 0.83
C VAL A 246 7.58 9.25 -0.66
N SER A 247 8.65 9.26 -1.45
CA SER A 247 8.63 9.10 -2.92
C SER A 247 8.85 7.64 -3.26
N GLN A 248 7.99 7.06 -4.11
CA GLN A 248 8.06 5.67 -4.56
C GLN A 248 7.63 5.59 -6.04
N GLY A 249 7.93 4.50 -6.72
CA GLY A 249 7.37 4.18 -8.04
C GLY A 249 8.08 4.81 -9.25
N GLU A 250 9.17 5.60 -9.05
CA GLU A 250 9.94 6.20 -10.14
C GLU A 250 10.43 5.14 -11.15
N ALA A 251 10.93 4.00 -10.64
CA ALA A 251 11.55 2.97 -11.46
C ALA A 251 10.56 2.19 -12.34
N VAL A 252 9.27 2.24 -12.02
CA VAL A 252 8.17 1.62 -12.79
C VAL A 252 7.36 2.65 -13.58
N GLY A 253 7.87 3.89 -13.70
CA GLY A 253 7.22 4.96 -14.47
C GLY A 253 5.92 5.47 -13.85
N ARG A 254 5.71 5.23 -12.56
CA ARG A 254 4.53 5.62 -11.79
C ARG A 254 4.94 6.39 -10.53
N PRO A 255 5.53 7.61 -10.67
CA PRO A 255 5.93 8.38 -9.51
C PRO A 255 4.76 8.55 -8.54
N SER A 256 5.03 8.34 -7.26
CA SER A 256 4.00 8.33 -6.22
C SER A 256 4.50 9.07 -4.99
N ARG A 257 3.56 9.70 -4.25
CA ARG A 257 3.87 10.47 -3.06
C ARG A 257 2.95 10.09 -1.90
N LEU A 258 3.55 9.51 -0.86
CA LEU A 258 2.84 9.11 0.35
C LEU A 258 3.26 10.04 1.50
N GLY A 259 2.30 10.47 2.31
CA GLY A 259 2.57 11.11 3.59
C GLY A 259 2.61 10.07 4.70
N LEU A 260 3.62 10.14 5.56
CA LEU A 260 3.73 9.35 6.78
C LEU A 260 3.75 10.29 7.98
N GLU A 261 2.88 10.03 8.94
CA GLU A 261 2.90 10.69 10.24
C GLU A 261 2.90 9.64 11.36
N VAL A 262 3.80 9.84 12.34
CA VAL A 262 3.74 9.18 13.65
C VAL A 262 3.58 10.29 14.68
N ASP A 263 2.44 10.33 15.35
CA ASP A 263 2.16 11.38 16.32
C ASP A 263 2.87 11.15 17.68
N GLU A 264 2.73 12.09 18.59
CA GLU A 264 3.33 12.01 19.94
C GLU A 264 2.92 10.74 20.71
N ALA A 265 1.70 10.26 20.49
CA ALA A 265 1.19 9.04 21.12
C ALA A 265 1.65 7.76 20.40
N GLY A 266 2.33 7.87 19.25
CA GLY A 266 2.79 6.75 18.44
C GLY A 266 1.74 6.21 17.45
N ALA A 267 0.64 6.92 17.21
CA ALA A 267 -0.31 6.52 16.18
C ALA A 267 0.27 6.81 14.80
N ILE A 268 0.29 5.80 13.95
CA ILE A 268 0.82 5.86 12.58
C ILE A 268 -0.32 6.16 11.62
N ARG A 269 -0.13 7.17 10.75
CA ARG A 269 -1.06 7.54 9.69
C ARG A 269 -0.34 7.60 8.35
N VAL A 270 -1.02 7.10 7.33
CA VAL A 270 -0.57 7.19 5.94
C VAL A 270 -1.60 7.97 5.14
N SER A 271 -1.12 8.92 4.34
CA SER A 271 -1.98 9.76 3.54
C SER A 271 -1.48 9.92 2.10
N GLY A 272 -2.39 10.25 1.20
CA GLY A 272 -2.04 10.59 -0.17
C GLY A 272 -3.20 11.14 -0.96
N GLU A 273 -2.87 11.77 -2.08
CA GLU A 273 -3.84 12.32 -3.02
C GLU A 273 -4.47 11.20 -3.85
N VAL A 274 -5.78 11.33 -4.08
CA VAL A 274 -6.56 10.41 -4.92
C VAL A 274 -7.13 11.18 -6.08
N ILE A 275 -6.81 10.78 -7.31
CA ILE A 275 -7.27 11.43 -8.53
C ILE A 275 -8.10 10.45 -9.35
N GLU A 276 -9.33 10.83 -9.70
CA GLU A 276 -10.15 10.08 -10.66
C GLU A 276 -9.67 10.39 -12.08
N LEU A 277 -9.36 9.34 -12.85
CA LEU A 277 -8.99 9.45 -14.26
C LEU A 277 -10.19 9.39 -15.19
N GLY A 278 -11.16 8.56 -14.86
CA GLY A 278 -12.32 8.33 -15.70
C GLY A 278 -13.27 7.30 -15.12
N ARG A 279 -14.38 7.14 -15.79
CA ARG A 279 -15.44 6.20 -15.44
C ARG A 279 -16.07 5.59 -16.67
N GLY A 280 -16.72 4.45 -16.49
CA GLY A 280 -17.40 3.74 -17.56
C GLY A 280 -18.33 2.67 -17.03
N THR A 281 -18.83 1.84 -17.94
CA THR A 281 -19.61 0.65 -17.62
C THR A 281 -18.97 -0.58 -18.26
N MET A 282 -19.05 -1.71 -17.58
CA MET A 282 -18.57 -3.00 -18.06
C MET A 282 -19.75 -3.97 -18.07
N ARG A 283 -19.88 -4.73 -19.16
CA ARG A 283 -20.91 -5.78 -19.29
C ARG A 283 -20.34 -7.10 -18.83
N VAL A 284 -21.06 -7.73 -17.90
CA VAL A 284 -20.70 -9.03 -17.34
C VAL A 284 -21.94 -9.94 -17.37
#